data_11efa49e059b96c0da37b6b49fc24d00
#
_entry.id   11efa49e059b96c0da37b6b49fc24d00
#
_cell.length_a   1.000
_cell.length_b   1.000
_cell.length_c   1.000
_cell.angle_alpha   90.00
_cell.angle_beta   90.00
_cell.angle_gamma   90.00
#
_symmetry.space_group_name_H-M   'P 1'
#
loop_
_entity.id
_entity.type
_entity.pdbx_description
1 polymer ?
#
loop_
_entity_poly.entity_id
_entity_poly.type
_entity_poly.pdbx_seq_one_letter_code
_entity_poly.pdbx_strand_id
1 'polypeptide(L)'
;MHKPLLATAFAVAACFACAASPPAHAESAKGKTDSGSDFQLPPLPAAASKTQSIVVDGHTLNYTVKVGWLPVRDDKGKTIAQVVYTSYTMPGKNRPVTFAFNGGPGAASVFLNMGAIGPKIVSFGVNGDSPSEPARLHDNPSTWLAFTDLVFIDPVGTGYSRSLVDDKQSTKDFYSTDTDIEYLSQIVYDWLVKNGRMESPKYITGESYGGFRGPRITYYLQTRLGVAMNGMVLLSPYLDPMAWSDEFVSPMAWMTTLPSIAAAHLEREGKLDAANMAPIIAYTRGEYAQTLMKGRSDPAAYDAMIKKVTELTGLDPTFVKHSGGRLETQAYLREVYRSEGRLGSRYDSNFTAWDPFPYAPHQRSGDPILNGIIAPTTTAMVHFVTQIVGWKYDGQYQTLNYKVGRLWHDDDDAEQGSVKQLREAVANDSNLRVLIAHGWDDLSCPFMVSVLAVDQMPAMGDPTRVQVKEYPGGHMFYARATSDAMFVKDVHALFEKH
;
A
#
# COMPACT_ATOMS: atom_id res chain seq x y z
N MET A 1 -30.14 -12.04 -39.18
CA MET A 1 -28.77 -12.56 -39.12
C MET A 1 -27.91 -11.46 -38.50
N HIS A 2 -27.82 -11.41 -37.18
CA HIS A 2 -26.98 -10.47 -36.44
C HIS A 2 -25.74 -11.24 -35.93
N LYS A 3 -24.57 -10.81 -36.36
CA LYS A 3 -23.31 -11.27 -35.78
C LYS A 3 -23.02 -10.40 -34.54
N PRO A 4 -22.59 -10.97 -33.42
CA PRO A 4 -22.12 -10.17 -32.30
C PRO A 4 -20.70 -9.63 -32.57
N LEU A 5 -20.51 -8.35 -32.25
CA LEU A 5 -19.18 -7.75 -32.15
C LEU A 5 -18.48 -8.38 -30.93
N LEU A 6 -17.30 -8.93 -31.16
CA LEU A 6 -16.35 -9.25 -30.09
C LEU A 6 -15.85 -7.92 -29.49
N ALA A 7 -16.20 -7.66 -28.25
CA ALA A 7 -15.52 -6.68 -27.44
C ALA A 7 -14.19 -7.28 -26.97
N THR A 8 -13.09 -6.75 -27.46
CA THR A 8 -11.76 -7.10 -27.00
C THR A 8 -11.54 -6.38 -25.67
N ALA A 9 -11.68 -7.10 -24.56
CA ALA A 9 -11.32 -6.61 -23.26
C ALA A 9 -9.78 -6.47 -23.21
N PHE A 10 -9.28 -5.23 -23.14
CA PHE A 10 -7.91 -4.95 -22.77
C PHE A 10 -7.79 -5.07 -21.26
N ALA A 11 -7.20 -6.18 -20.81
CA ALA A 11 -6.77 -6.31 -19.43
C ALA A 11 -5.65 -5.29 -19.17
N VAL A 12 -5.94 -4.26 -18.41
CA VAL A 12 -4.92 -3.37 -17.84
C VAL A 12 -4.27 -4.10 -16.67
N ALA A 13 -3.28 -4.94 -16.98
CA ALA A 13 -2.38 -5.46 -15.98
C ALA A 13 -1.64 -4.28 -15.34
N ALA A 14 -1.81 -4.08 -14.04
CA ALA A 14 -0.95 -3.18 -13.26
C ALA A 14 0.50 -3.47 -13.61
N CYS A 15 1.17 -2.51 -14.25
CA CYS A 15 2.50 -2.69 -14.80
C CYS A 15 3.56 -2.98 -13.74
N PHE A 16 3.69 -4.24 -13.36
CA PHE A 16 4.97 -4.78 -12.91
C PHE A 16 5.75 -5.22 -14.17
N ALA A 17 6.29 -4.28 -14.90
CA ALA A 17 7.20 -4.58 -16.00
C ALA A 17 8.54 -5.03 -15.39
N CYS A 18 8.64 -6.31 -15.01
CA CYS A 18 9.92 -6.99 -14.95
C CYS A 18 10.32 -7.32 -16.38
N ALA A 19 11.35 -6.65 -16.91
CA ALA A 19 11.99 -7.05 -18.16
C ALA A 19 12.52 -8.48 -18.01
N ALA A 20 11.88 -9.43 -18.69
CA ALA A 20 12.35 -10.79 -18.79
C ALA A 20 13.57 -10.83 -19.70
N SER A 21 14.71 -11.28 -19.21
CA SER A 21 15.84 -11.72 -20.03
C SER A 21 15.43 -12.95 -20.85
N PRO A 22 15.88 -13.09 -22.11
CA PRO A 22 15.56 -14.26 -22.89
C PRO A 22 16.21 -15.52 -22.29
N PRO A 23 15.53 -16.67 -22.30
CA PRO A 23 16.07 -17.89 -21.73
C PRO A 23 17.21 -18.41 -22.61
N ALA A 24 18.31 -18.80 -21.98
CA ALA A 24 19.32 -19.62 -22.60
C ALA A 24 18.70 -20.99 -22.92
N HIS A 25 18.90 -21.48 -24.13
CA HIS A 25 18.47 -22.81 -24.56
C HIS A 25 19.08 -23.88 -23.66
N ALA A 26 18.24 -24.53 -22.86
CA ALA A 26 18.55 -25.81 -22.22
C ALA A 26 17.79 -26.90 -22.97
N GLU A 27 18.52 -27.89 -23.46
CA GLU A 27 17.98 -29.07 -24.11
C GLU A 27 17.03 -29.83 -23.20
N SER A 28 15.89 -30.23 -23.77
CA SER A 28 14.84 -31.00 -23.13
C SER A 28 15.32 -32.41 -22.84
N ALA A 29 15.69 -32.68 -21.60
CA ALA A 29 15.74 -34.06 -21.10
C ALA A 29 14.31 -34.48 -20.72
N LYS A 30 13.74 -35.43 -21.45
CA LYS A 30 12.52 -36.14 -21.07
C LYS A 30 12.77 -36.94 -19.78
N GLY A 31 12.49 -36.35 -18.64
CA GLY A 31 12.46 -36.97 -17.33
C GLY A 31 11.09 -37.55 -17.08
N LYS A 32 11.06 -38.80 -16.63
CA LYS A 32 9.90 -39.61 -16.23
C LYS A 32 9.02 -38.80 -15.26
N THR A 33 7.70 -38.85 -15.45
CA THR A 33 6.70 -38.49 -14.47
C THR A 33 6.91 -39.30 -13.20
N ASP A 34 7.49 -38.66 -12.19
CA ASP A 34 7.57 -39.22 -10.85
C ASP A 34 6.20 -39.02 -10.18
N SER A 35 5.60 -40.09 -9.77
CA SER A 35 4.33 -40.14 -9.03
C SER A 35 4.51 -39.35 -7.73
N GLY A 36 3.62 -38.39 -7.50
CA GLY A 36 3.66 -37.42 -6.42
C GLY A 36 4.05 -37.98 -5.06
N SER A 37 5.15 -37.52 -4.54
CA SER A 37 5.30 -37.46 -3.09
C SER A 37 4.31 -36.40 -2.61
N ASP A 38 3.38 -36.76 -1.73
CA ASP A 38 2.53 -35.83 -0.98
C ASP A 38 3.45 -34.91 -0.16
N PHE A 39 3.90 -33.81 -0.77
CA PHE A 39 4.66 -32.77 -0.05
C PHE A 39 3.70 -32.06 0.87
N GLN A 40 3.59 -32.55 2.11
CA GLN A 40 2.85 -31.85 3.15
C GLN A 40 3.73 -30.75 3.76
N LEU A 41 3.27 -29.53 3.67
CA LEU A 41 3.90 -28.41 4.39
C LEU A 41 3.95 -28.73 5.90
N PRO A 42 5.08 -28.48 6.58
CA PRO A 42 5.15 -28.63 8.03
C PRO A 42 4.01 -27.85 8.70
N PRO A 43 3.38 -28.37 9.76
CA PRO A 43 2.29 -27.66 10.42
C PRO A 43 2.78 -26.33 11.01
N LEU A 44 1.95 -25.26 10.93
CA LEU A 44 2.25 -24.05 11.66
C LEU A 44 2.20 -24.30 13.16
N PRO A 45 3.11 -23.70 13.95
CA PRO A 45 3.10 -23.86 15.40
C PRO A 45 1.80 -23.36 16.04
N ALA A 46 1.51 -23.83 17.23
CA ALA A 46 0.49 -23.23 18.09
C ALA A 46 0.84 -21.75 18.34
N ALA A 47 -0.18 -20.94 18.67
CA ALA A 47 0.05 -19.54 18.98
C ALA A 47 1.03 -19.38 20.15
N ALA A 48 1.97 -18.46 20.00
CA ALA A 48 2.90 -18.05 21.07
C ALA A 48 2.61 -16.61 21.49
N SER A 49 2.86 -16.29 22.75
CA SER A 49 2.70 -14.94 23.28
C SER A 49 3.80 -14.58 24.26
N LYS A 50 4.11 -13.29 24.33
CA LYS A 50 5.13 -12.74 25.23
C LYS A 50 4.68 -11.38 25.77
N THR A 51 4.85 -11.17 27.07
CA THR A 51 4.70 -9.83 27.66
C THR A 51 5.94 -9.00 27.37
N GLN A 52 5.72 -7.76 26.96
CA GLN A 52 6.74 -6.77 26.60
C GLN A 52 6.36 -5.42 27.21
N SER A 53 7.28 -4.47 27.20
CA SER A 53 7.01 -3.08 27.54
C SER A 53 7.76 -2.13 26.63
N ILE A 54 7.22 -0.93 26.45
CA ILE A 54 7.89 0.20 25.79
C ILE A 54 7.58 1.48 26.55
N VAL A 55 8.38 2.51 26.33
CA VAL A 55 8.15 3.85 26.90
C VAL A 55 7.70 4.78 25.78
N VAL A 56 6.52 5.39 25.94
CA VAL A 56 5.95 6.38 25.01
C VAL A 56 5.60 7.61 25.84
N ASP A 57 6.10 8.77 25.48
CA ASP A 57 5.87 10.05 26.18
C ASP A 57 6.10 9.98 27.69
N GLY A 58 7.15 9.23 28.11
CA GLY A 58 7.50 9.03 29.51
C GLY A 58 6.64 8.00 30.27
N HIS A 59 5.63 7.39 29.63
CA HIS A 59 4.76 6.38 30.19
C HIS A 59 5.15 4.97 29.75
N THR A 60 5.26 4.03 30.68
CA THR A 60 5.50 2.62 30.37
C THR A 60 4.22 1.94 29.93
N LEU A 61 4.17 1.48 28.69
CA LEU A 61 3.10 0.66 28.15
C LEU A 61 3.47 -0.82 28.26
N ASN A 62 2.74 -1.57 29.12
CA ASN A 62 2.91 -3.02 29.22
C ASN A 62 1.90 -3.70 28.31
N TYR A 63 2.36 -4.54 27.41
CA TYR A 63 1.52 -5.19 26.41
C TYR A 63 1.87 -6.67 26.21
N THR A 64 0.94 -7.40 25.65
CA THR A 64 1.16 -8.78 25.20
C THR A 64 1.26 -8.78 23.67
N VAL A 65 2.38 -9.26 23.14
CA VAL A 65 2.47 -9.65 21.73
C VAL A 65 2.07 -11.10 21.58
N LYS A 66 1.26 -11.40 20.56
CA LYS A 66 0.86 -12.77 20.22
C LYS A 66 1.00 -12.98 18.71
N VAL A 67 1.68 -14.05 18.34
CA VAL A 67 1.71 -14.57 16.96
C VAL A 67 0.86 -15.83 16.92
N GLY A 68 -0.04 -15.91 15.97
CA GLY A 68 -0.94 -17.05 15.80
C GLY A 68 -1.51 -17.10 14.39
N TRP A 69 -2.37 -18.03 14.15
CA TRP A 69 -3.03 -18.17 12.84
C TRP A 69 -4.51 -18.50 12.98
N LEU A 70 -5.26 -18.20 11.94
CA LEU A 70 -6.67 -18.52 11.75
C LEU A 70 -6.85 -19.31 10.43
N PRO A 71 -7.77 -20.27 10.40
CA PRO A 71 -8.06 -21.03 9.19
C PRO A 71 -8.95 -20.24 8.24
N VAL A 72 -8.68 -20.32 6.95
CA VAL A 72 -9.69 -20.06 5.91
C VAL A 72 -10.33 -21.38 5.54
N ARG A 73 -11.65 -21.43 5.48
CA ARG A 73 -12.44 -22.63 5.22
C ARG A 73 -13.21 -22.51 3.92
N ASP A 74 -13.32 -23.60 3.19
CA ASP A 74 -14.26 -23.70 2.07
C ASP A 74 -15.71 -23.91 2.56
N ASP A 75 -16.65 -23.90 1.62
CA ASP A 75 -18.10 -24.12 1.89
C ASP A 75 -18.42 -25.45 2.60
N LYS A 76 -17.49 -26.41 2.59
CA LYS A 76 -17.63 -27.70 3.26
C LYS A 76 -16.99 -27.71 4.64
N GLY A 77 -16.44 -26.56 5.08
CA GLY A 77 -15.76 -26.41 6.36
C GLY A 77 -14.32 -26.96 6.39
N LYS A 78 -13.76 -27.40 5.25
CA LYS A 78 -12.38 -27.85 5.15
C LYS A 78 -11.45 -26.63 5.19
N THR A 79 -10.38 -26.69 5.99
CA THR A 79 -9.36 -25.64 5.99
C THR A 79 -8.56 -25.71 4.69
N ILE A 80 -8.58 -24.60 3.92
CA ILE A 80 -7.91 -24.46 2.63
C ILE A 80 -6.74 -23.46 2.68
N ALA A 81 -6.67 -22.62 3.74
CA ALA A 81 -5.51 -21.78 4.01
C ALA A 81 -5.36 -21.50 5.51
N GLN A 82 -4.18 -21.01 5.87
CA GLN A 82 -3.84 -20.58 7.23
C GLN A 82 -3.29 -19.15 7.15
N VAL A 83 -4.00 -18.21 7.78
CA VAL A 83 -3.65 -16.79 7.82
C VAL A 83 -2.99 -16.46 9.15
N VAL A 84 -1.73 -16.06 9.09
CA VAL A 84 -0.94 -15.69 10.27
C VAL A 84 -1.19 -14.22 10.62
N TYR A 85 -1.27 -13.94 11.91
CA TYR A 85 -1.38 -12.59 12.43
C TYR A 85 -0.40 -12.34 13.57
N THR A 86 0.00 -11.09 13.72
CA THR A 86 0.70 -10.59 14.91
C THR A 86 -0.19 -9.57 15.59
N SER A 87 -0.53 -9.79 16.86
CA SER A 87 -1.35 -8.84 17.62
C SER A 87 -0.61 -8.32 18.84
N TYR A 88 -0.86 -7.05 19.17
CA TYR A 88 -0.37 -6.36 20.34
C TYR A 88 -1.57 -5.85 21.12
N THR A 89 -1.72 -6.31 22.38
CA THR A 89 -2.87 -6.00 23.20
C THR A 89 -2.45 -5.52 24.58
N MET A 90 -3.16 -4.55 25.13
CA MET A 90 -2.97 -4.04 26.46
C MET A 90 -4.18 -4.37 27.35
N PRO A 91 -4.01 -4.46 28.68
CA PRO A 91 -5.14 -4.59 29.61
C PRO A 91 -6.09 -3.38 29.48
N GLY A 92 -7.38 -3.63 29.52
CA GLY A 92 -8.42 -2.59 29.51
C GLY A 92 -9.73 -3.11 28.95
N LYS A 93 -10.86 -2.68 29.55
CA LYS A 93 -12.18 -2.93 28.98
C LYS A 93 -12.39 -1.97 27.80
N ASN A 94 -12.97 -2.48 26.72
CA ASN A 94 -13.39 -1.69 25.57
C ASN A 94 -12.29 -0.88 24.88
N ARG A 95 -11.01 -1.28 25.03
CA ARG A 95 -9.96 -0.65 24.22
C ARG A 95 -10.31 -0.79 22.72
N PRO A 96 -10.07 0.24 21.89
CA PRO A 96 -10.18 0.09 20.46
C PRO A 96 -9.27 -1.02 19.94
N VAL A 97 -9.63 -1.61 18.80
CA VAL A 97 -8.78 -2.56 18.07
C VAL A 97 -8.68 -2.13 16.62
N THR A 98 -7.45 -2.07 16.11
CA THR A 98 -7.14 -1.70 14.74
C THR A 98 -6.57 -2.91 13.98
N PHE A 99 -7.21 -3.27 12.87
CA PHE A 99 -6.73 -4.28 11.94
C PHE A 99 -5.91 -3.61 10.84
N ALA A 100 -4.69 -4.10 10.61
CA ALA A 100 -3.72 -3.49 9.71
C ALA A 100 -3.34 -4.41 8.55
N PHE A 101 -3.31 -3.84 7.34
CA PHE A 101 -2.97 -4.53 6.10
C PHE A 101 -1.99 -3.71 5.26
N ASN A 102 -0.86 -4.30 4.86
CA ASN A 102 -0.10 -3.76 3.75
C ASN A 102 -0.72 -4.18 2.40
N GLY A 103 -0.14 -3.69 1.34
CA GLY A 103 -0.67 -3.80 -0.01
C GLY A 103 0.03 -4.83 -0.89
N GLY A 104 0.53 -4.36 -2.00
CA GLY A 104 1.10 -5.14 -3.09
C GLY A 104 0.12 -5.19 -4.28
N PRO A 105 -0.73 -6.22 -4.45
CA PRO A 105 -0.91 -7.41 -3.62
C PRO A 105 0.35 -8.27 -3.52
N GLY A 106 0.49 -8.95 -2.36
CA GLY A 106 1.64 -9.80 -2.08
C GLY A 106 2.58 -9.31 -0.98
N ALA A 107 2.32 -8.14 -0.34
CA ALA A 107 3.06 -7.68 0.82
C ALA A 107 2.47 -8.20 2.14
N ALA A 108 3.34 -8.67 3.03
CA ALA A 108 3.00 -8.93 4.43
C ALA A 108 2.77 -7.60 5.17
N SER A 109 1.99 -7.62 6.26
CA SER A 109 1.68 -6.42 7.04
C SER A 109 2.87 -5.92 7.90
N VAL A 110 4.06 -6.41 7.61
CA VAL A 110 5.30 -6.10 8.33
C VAL A 110 5.77 -4.66 8.12
N PHE A 111 5.48 -4.04 6.97
CA PHE A 111 5.89 -2.65 6.72
C PHE A 111 5.16 -1.70 7.65
N LEU A 112 3.85 -1.88 7.87
CA LEU A 112 3.11 -1.16 8.90
C LEU A 112 3.54 -1.58 10.31
N ASN A 113 3.77 -2.87 10.54
CA ASN A 113 4.12 -3.39 11.87
C ASN A 113 5.49 -2.89 12.35
N MET A 114 6.54 -3.05 11.53
CA MET A 114 7.92 -2.76 11.90
C MET A 114 8.44 -1.43 11.33
N GLY A 115 7.64 -0.73 10.54
CA GLY A 115 8.04 0.51 9.88
C GLY A 115 7.20 1.73 10.27
N ALA A 116 5.97 1.53 10.80
CA ALA A 116 5.05 2.64 11.07
C ALA A 116 4.44 2.59 12.48
N ILE A 117 3.45 1.71 12.69
CA ILE A 117 2.49 1.86 13.80
C ILE A 117 2.67 0.84 14.93
N GLY A 118 3.45 -0.23 14.70
CA GLY A 118 3.72 -1.24 15.74
C GLY A 118 4.60 -0.71 16.88
N PRO A 119 4.72 -1.47 17.98
CA PRO A 119 5.49 -1.02 19.14
C PRO A 119 7.02 -1.05 18.94
N LYS A 120 7.49 -1.72 17.91
CA LYS A 120 8.90 -1.78 17.54
C LYS A 120 9.08 -1.33 16.11
N ILE A 121 10.15 -0.57 15.85
CA ILE A 121 10.52 -0.08 14.53
C ILE A 121 11.90 -0.60 14.15
N VAL A 122 12.07 -0.97 12.89
CA VAL A 122 13.36 -1.41 12.35
C VAL A 122 14.18 -0.23 11.87
N SER A 123 15.47 -0.19 12.21
CA SER A 123 16.44 0.71 11.60
C SER A 123 17.59 -0.09 10.97
N PHE A 124 18.11 0.43 9.87
CA PHE A 124 19.24 -0.15 9.12
C PHE A 124 19.92 0.96 8.32
N GLY A 125 21.20 1.19 8.58
CA GLY A 125 21.98 2.28 7.98
C GLY A 125 21.45 3.70 8.28
N VAL A 126 22.31 4.70 8.07
CA VAL A 126 21.94 6.11 8.36
C VAL A 126 20.90 6.64 7.38
N ASN A 127 20.98 6.19 6.13
CA ASN A 127 20.13 6.67 5.03
C ASN A 127 19.13 5.61 4.54
N GLY A 128 19.02 4.46 5.21
CA GLY A 128 18.19 3.35 4.74
C GLY A 128 18.69 2.67 3.45
N ASP A 129 19.94 2.93 3.07
CA ASP A 129 20.58 2.47 1.83
C ASP A 129 21.57 1.31 2.01
N SER A 130 21.66 0.79 3.23
CA SER A 130 22.63 -0.24 3.61
C SER A 130 21.95 -1.53 4.08
N PRO A 131 21.30 -2.30 3.18
CA PRO A 131 20.53 -3.48 3.57
C PRO A 131 21.37 -4.61 4.19
N SER A 132 22.69 -4.54 4.11
CA SER A 132 23.62 -5.48 4.74
C SER A 132 23.97 -5.11 6.18
N GLU A 133 23.66 -3.90 6.64
CA GLU A 133 23.82 -3.55 8.04
C GLU A 133 22.86 -4.34 8.93
N PRO A 134 23.26 -4.68 10.17
CA PRO A 134 22.38 -5.41 11.06
C PRO A 134 21.08 -4.64 11.33
N ALA A 135 19.95 -5.23 10.94
CA ALA A 135 18.64 -4.68 11.27
C ALA A 135 18.44 -4.68 12.79
N ARG A 136 18.18 -3.51 13.36
CA ARG A 136 17.98 -3.33 14.80
C ARG A 136 16.55 -2.90 15.06
N LEU A 137 15.92 -3.52 16.08
CA LEU A 137 14.61 -3.13 16.57
C LEU A 137 14.77 -2.13 17.72
N HIS A 138 14.07 -1.03 17.59
CA HIS A 138 13.97 0.02 18.61
C HIS A 138 12.52 0.15 19.07
N ASP A 139 12.33 0.77 20.22
CA ASP A 139 11.00 1.18 20.66
C ASP A 139 10.47 2.26 19.68
N ASN A 140 9.20 2.13 19.31
CA ASN A 140 8.55 3.10 18.44
C ASN A 140 7.82 4.16 19.30
N PRO A 141 8.31 5.41 19.35
CA PRO A 141 7.65 6.46 20.11
C PRO A 141 6.28 6.86 19.54
N SER A 142 6.07 6.57 18.26
CA SER A 142 4.84 6.89 17.51
C SER A 142 3.86 5.72 17.44
N THR A 143 4.05 4.68 18.23
CA THR A 143 3.18 3.51 18.17
C THR A 143 1.74 3.83 18.50
N TRP A 144 0.82 3.33 17.68
CA TRP A 144 -0.61 3.45 17.94
C TRP A 144 -1.08 2.57 19.12
N LEU A 145 -0.21 1.71 19.64
CA LEU A 145 -0.53 0.92 20.82
C LEU A 145 -0.88 1.81 22.03
N ALA A 146 -0.47 3.07 22.05
CA ALA A 146 -0.83 4.04 23.07
C ALA A 146 -2.36 4.22 23.20
N PHE A 147 -3.11 4.14 22.08
CA PHE A 147 -4.56 4.41 22.06
C PHE A 147 -5.42 3.27 21.48
N THR A 148 -4.85 2.29 20.79
CA THR A 148 -5.57 1.13 20.22
C THR A 148 -4.75 -0.14 20.35
N ASP A 149 -5.39 -1.29 20.47
CA ASP A 149 -4.75 -2.58 20.25
C ASP A 149 -4.53 -2.79 18.75
N LEU A 150 -3.48 -3.53 18.36
CA LEU A 150 -3.09 -3.68 16.97
C LEU A 150 -3.14 -5.15 16.55
N VAL A 151 -3.65 -5.40 15.33
CA VAL A 151 -3.69 -6.73 14.73
C VAL A 151 -3.20 -6.63 13.28
N PHE A 152 -1.98 -7.06 13.04
CA PHE A 152 -1.39 -7.13 11.71
C PHE A 152 -1.70 -8.49 11.09
N ILE A 153 -2.37 -8.50 9.95
CA ILE A 153 -2.80 -9.71 9.25
C ILE A 153 -1.98 -9.85 7.98
N ASP A 154 -1.31 -10.98 7.82
CA ASP A 154 -0.60 -11.31 6.59
C ASP A 154 -1.56 -12.05 5.64
N PRO A 155 -1.93 -11.50 4.47
CA PRO A 155 -2.76 -12.20 3.49
C PRO A 155 -2.15 -13.52 3.02
N VAL A 156 -2.95 -14.43 2.48
CA VAL A 156 -2.49 -15.73 1.97
C VAL A 156 -1.35 -15.54 0.95
N GLY A 157 -0.26 -16.28 1.15
CA GLY A 157 0.96 -16.17 0.33
C GLY A 157 1.94 -15.11 0.79
N THR A 158 1.68 -14.39 1.89
CA THR A 158 2.57 -13.38 2.46
C THR A 158 2.94 -13.73 3.90
N GLY A 159 4.02 -13.17 4.41
CA GLY A 159 4.51 -13.49 5.74
C GLY A 159 4.74 -14.99 5.89
N TYR A 160 4.13 -15.59 6.89
CA TYR A 160 4.04 -17.04 7.06
C TYR A 160 2.65 -17.61 6.69
N SER A 161 1.75 -16.78 6.17
CA SER A 161 0.43 -17.21 5.72
C SER A 161 0.53 -18.04 4.45
N ARG A 162 -0.27 -19.10 4.37
CA ARG A 162 -0.11 -20.08 3.29
C ARG A 162 -1.42 -20.69 2.86
N SER A 163 -1.50 -21.03 1.59
CA SER A 163 -2.51 -21.93 1.03
C SER A 163 -2.20 -23.39 1.38
N LEU A 164 -3.23 -24.20 1.51
CA LEU A 164 -3.18 -25.66 1.70
C LEU A 164 -3.73 -26.40 0.48
N VAL A 165 -4.00 -25.68 -0.61
CA VAL A 165 -4.40 -26.24 -1.90
C VAL A 165 -3.32 -25.96 -2.94
N ASP A 166 -3.42 -26.56 -4.12
CA ASP A 166 -2.44 -26.36 -5.20
C ASP A 166 -2.44 -24.91 -5.73
N ASP A 167 -1.42 -24.58 -6.52
CA ASP A 167 -1.23 -23.21 -7.05
C ASP A 167 -2.40 -22.73 -7.90
N LYS A 168 -3.03 -23.60 -8.67
CA LYS A 168 -4.17 -23.24 -9.52
C LYS A 168 -5.41 -22.91 -8.68
N GLN A 169 -5.68 -23.75 -7.68
CA GLN A 169 -6.78 -23.51 -6.76
C GLN A 169 -6.50 -22.31 -5.85
N SER A 170 -5.23 -22.13 -5.40
CA SER A 170 -4.81 -20.96 -4.64
C SER A 170 -5.05 -19.65 -5.39
N THR A 171 -4.74 -19.65 -6.69
CA THR A 171 -4.99 -18.49 -7.55
C THR A 171 -6.48 -18.15 -7.58
N LYS A 172 -7.33 -19.16 -7.75
CA LYS A 172 -8.78 -18.96 -7.79
C LYS A 172 -9.37 -18.53 -6.44
N ASP A 173 -8.89 -19.10 -5.33
CA ASP A 173 -9.55 -18.94 -4.03
C ASP A 173 -9.04 -17.71 -3.25
N PHE A 174 -7.85 -17.14 -3.62
CA PHE A 174 -7.20 -16.11 -2.82
C PHE A 174 -6.64 -14.92 -3.59
N TYR A 175 -6.41 -15.03 -4.91
CA TYR A 175 -5.63 -14.03 -5.65
C TYR A 175 -6.49 -13.25 -6.65
N SER A 176 -7.68 -12.85 -6.21
CA SER A 176 -8.53 -11.86 -6.86
C SER A 176 -9.06 -10.86 -5.84
N THR A 177 -9.58 -9.74 -6.33
CA THR A 177 -10.12 -8.69 -5.46
C THR A 177 -11.22 -9.20 -4.55
N ASP A 178 -12.22 -9.88 -5.10
CA ASP A 178 -13.40 -10.29 -4.32
C ASP A 178 -13.07 -11.38 -3.31
N THR A 179 -12.31 -12.41 -3.72
CA THR A 179 -11.92 -13.49 -2.80
C THR A 179 -10.99 -13.00 -1.69
N ASP A 180 -10.08 -12.06 -1.99
CA ASP A 180 -9.20 -11.43 -0.99
C ASP A 180 -10.01 -10.68 0.07
N ILE A 181 -11.00 -9.88 -0.34
CA ILE A 181 -11.86 -9.13 0.57
C ILE A 181 -12.72 -10.06 1.42
N GLU A 182 -13.29 -11.09 0.81
CA GLU A 182 -14.16 -12.04 1.49
C GLU A 182 -13.42 -12.78 2.62
N TYR A 183 -12.31 -13.47 2.30
CA TYR A 183 -11.62 -14.24 3.34
C TYR A 183 -10.95 -13.35 4.39
N LEU A 184 -10.42 -12.17 4.02
CA LEU A 184 -9.83 -11.26 5.01
C LEU A 184 -10.89 -10.68 5.95
N SER A 185 -12.08 -10.37 5.46
CA SER A 185 -13.20 -9.95 6.30
C SER A 185 -13.61 -11.05 7.27
N GLN A 186 -13.66 -12.31 6.81
CA GLN A 186 -13.91 -13.47 7.69
C GLN A 186 -12.81 -13.64 8.74
N ILE A 187 -11.54 -13.44 8.40
CA ILE A 187 -10.42 -13.47 9.35
C ILE A 187 -10.55 -12.39 10.43
N VAL A 188 -10.95 -11.16 10.05
CA VAL A 188 -11.24 -10.09 11.02
C VAL A 188 -12.36 -10.50 11.96
N TYR A 189 -13.47 -11.00 11.43
CA TYR A 189 -14.60 -11.50 12.21
C TYR A 189 -14.17 -12.61 13.18
N ASP A 190 -13.48 -13.63 12.69
CA ASP A 190 -13.02 -14.77 13.49
C ASP A 190 -12.04 -14.34 14.58
N TRP A 191 -11.18 -13.36 14.31
CA TRP A 191 -10.28 -12.80 15.32
C TRP A 191 -11.06 -12.09 16.43
N LEU A 192 -12.07 -11.29 16.08
CA LEU A 192 -12.94 -10.59 17.05
C LEU A 192 -13.68 -11.59 17.96
N VAL A 193 -14.27 -12.63 17.37
CA VAL A 193 -14.98 -13.69 18.12
C VAL A 193 -14.00 -14.43 19.03
N LYS A 194 -12.89 -14.91 18.48
CA LYS A 194 -11.89 -15.72 19.23
C LYS A 194 -11.27 -14.98 20.41
N ASN A 195 -11.15 -13.66 20.31
CA ASN A 195 -10.54 -12.84 21.37
C ASN A 195 -11.57 -12.05 22.21
N GLY A 196 -12.88 -12.29 22.02
CA GLY A 196 -13.95 -11.64 22.80
C GLY A 196 -14.01 -10.11 22.59
N ARG A 197 -13.77 -9.62 21.34
CA ARG A 197 -13.63 -8.20 21.05
C ARG A 197 -14.76 -7.63 20.17
N MET A 198 -15.90 -8.33 20.10
CA MET A 198 -17.06 -7.87 19.29
C MET A 198 -17.63 -6.51 19.76
N GLU A 199 -17.54 -6.20 21.06
CA GLU A 199 -18.02 -4.94 21.62
C GLU A 199 -16.99 -3.80 21.57
N SER A 200 -15.71 -4.09 21.26
CA SER A 200 -14.67 -3.06 21.16
C SER A 200 -14.93 -2.11 20.02
N PRO A 201 -14.59 -0.81 20.14
CA PRO A 201 -14.47 0.05 18.97
C PRO A 201 -13.47 -0.53 17.98
N LYS A 202 -13.82 -0.56 16.72
CA LYS A 202 -13.07 -1.26 15.67
C LYS A 202 -12.62 -0.30 14.58
N TYR A 203 -11.35 -0.40 14.22
CA TYR A 203 -10.74 0.41 13.18
C TYR A 203 -10.03 -0.48 12.17
N ILE A 204 -9.92 0.02 10.96
CA ILE A 204 -9.12 -0.61 9.91
C ILE A 204 -8.08 0.37 9.40
N THR A 205 -6.87 -0.12 9.17
CA THR A 205 -5.82 0.66 8.52
C THR A 205 -5.19 -0.15 7.40
N GLY A 206 -4.86 0.53 6.32
CA GLY A 206 -4.25 -0.11 5.17
C GLY A 206 -3.35 0.83 4.40
N GLU A 207 -2.24 0.31 3.89
CA GLU A 207 -1.31 1.05 3.07
C GLU A 207 -1.33 0.54 1.64
N SER A 208 -1.27 1.46 0.65
CA SER A 208 -1.21 1.09 -0.76
C SER A 208 -2.46 0.28 -1.19
N TYR A 209 -2.28 -0.92 -1.73
CA TYR A 209 -3.39 -1.85 -1.97
C TYR A 209 -4.10 -2.28 -0.65
N GLY A 210 -3.44 -2.19 0.50
CA GLY A 210 -4.10 -2.31 1.81
C GLY A 210 -5.12 -1.18 2.05
N GLY A 211 -4.84 0.02 1.55
CA GLY A 211 -5.78 1.14 1.53
C GLY A 211 -6.95 0.93 0.56
N PHE A 212 -6.77 0.18 -0.51
CA PHE A 212 -7.85 -0.32 -1.36
C PHE A 212 -8.72 -1.35 -0.63
N ARG A 213 -8.10 -2.25 0.14
CA ARG A 213 -8.80 -3.25 0.99
C ARG A 213 -9.68 -2.60 2.06
N GLY A 214 -9.20 -1.52 2.68
CA GLY A 214 -9.86 -0.90 3.84
C GLY A 214 -11.35 -0.62 3.65
N PRO A 215 -11.77 0.18 2.67
CA PRO A 215 -13.18 0.45 2.38
C PRO A 215 -13.98 -0.80 2.02
N ARG A 216 -13.41 -1.71 1.24
CA ARG A 216 -14.08 -2.94 0.80
C ARG A 216 -14.33 -3.91 1.98
N ILE A 217 -13.32 -4.14 2.82
CA ILE A 217 -13.45 -4.96 4.03
C ILE A 217 -14.44 -4.31 4.99
N THR A 218 -14.39 -2.99 5.19
CA THR A 218 -15.33 -2.25 6.04
C THR A 218 -16.76 -2.44 5.56
N TYR A 219 -17.00 -2.26 4.28
CA TYR A 219 -18.32 -2.44 3.67
C TYR A 219 -18.80 -3.89 3.75
N TYR A 220 -17.93 -4.86 3.46
CA TYR A 220 -18.26 -6.29 3.55
C TYR A 220 -18.59 -6.71 4.98
N LEU A 221 -17.79 -6.30 5.96
CA LEU A 221 -18.06 -6.55 7.38
C LEU A 221 -19.42 -5.98 7.80
N GLN A 222 -19.72 -4.74 7.40
CA GLN A 222 -20.95 -4.04 7.76
C GLN A 222 -22.17 -4.71 7.13
N THR A 223 -22.10 -5.10 5.86
CA THR A 223 -23.27 -5.53 5.08
C THR A 223 -23.45 -7.05 5.00
N ARG A 224 -22.38 -7.82 5.19
CA ARG A 224 -22.39 -9.28 5.07
C ARG A 224 -22.17 -10.01 6.39
N LEU A 225 -21.30 -9.47 7.26
CA LEU A 225 -20.94 -10.13 8.51
C LEU A 225 -21.53 -9.45 9.76
N GLY A 226 -22.25 -8.32 9.59
CA GLY A 226 -22.92 -7.62 10.69
C GLY A 226 -21.97 -6.96 11.69
N VAL A 227 -20.78 -6.52 11.24
CA VAL A 227 -19.76 -5.87 12.07
C VAL A 227 -19.47 -4.47 11.52
N ALA A 228 -19.81 -3.44 12.29
CA ALA A 228 -19.49 -2.05 11.93
C ALA A 228 -18.09 -1.66 12.40
N MET A 229 -17.40 -0.84 11.61
CA MET A 229 -16.15 -0.18 11.96
C MET A 229 -16.41 1.25 12.44
N ASN A 230 -15.65 1.71 13.44
CA ASN A 230 -15.73 3.09 13.94
C ASN A 230 -14.93 4.05 13.06
N GLY A 231 -13.83 3.60 12.46
CA GLY A 231 -13.03 4.44 11.60
C GLY A 231 -12.10 3.68 10.65
N MET A 232 -11.60 4.42 9.66
CA MET A 232 -10.56 3.97 8.73
C MET A 232 -9.41 4.97 8.70
N VAL A 233 -8.18 4.45 8.65
CA VAL A 233 -6.99 5.24 8.34
C VAL A 233 -6.30 4.60 7.14
N LEU A 234 -6.30 5.29 6.02
CA LEU A 234 -5.79 4.80 4.75
C LEU A 234 -4.49 5.53 4.41
N LEU A 235 -3.37 4.80 4.38
CA LEU A 235 -2.04 5.35 4.11
C LEU A 235 -1.69 5.16 2.64
N SER A 236 -1.45 6.27 1.94
CA SER A 236 -1.09 6.26 0.52
C SER A 236 -1.92 5.24 -0.30
N PRO A 237 -3.27 5.28 -0.17
CA PRO A 237 -4.11 4.22 -0.68
C PRO A 237 -4.20 4.21 -2.21
N TYR A 238 -4.23 3.02 -2.78
CA TYR A 238 -4.55 2.78 -4.18
C TYR A 238 -6.08 2.75 -4.37
N LEU A 239 -6.76 3.91 -4.24
CA LEU A 239 -8.24 3.94 -4.18
C LEU A 239 -8.92 3.69 -5.52
N ASP A 240 -8.38 4.28 -6.59
CA ASP A 240 -9.01 4.23 -7.91
C ASP A 240 -7.98 4.06 -9.03
N PRO A 241 -7.82 2.83 -9.54
CA PRO A 241 -6.93 2.55 -10.65
C PRO A 241 -7.36 3.22 -11.95
N MET A 242 -8.64 3.57 -12.09
CA MET A 242 -9.15 4.24 -13.30
C MET A 242 -8.54 5.63 -13.51
N ALA A 243 -7.97 6.24 -12.47
CA ALA A 243 -7.23 7.49 -12.60
C ALA A 243 -6.03 7.40 -13.57
N TRP A 244 -5.49 6.20 -13.79
CA TRP A 244 -4.39 5.94 -14.72
C TRP A 244 -4.83 5.21 -15.99
N SER A 245 -6.11 4.93 -16.16
CA SER A 245 -6.61 4.30 -17.36
C SER A 245 -6.67 5.30 -18.51
N ASP A 246 -6.56 4.76 -19.74
CA ASP A 246 -6.76 5.52 -20.99
C ASP A 246 -5.87 6.78 -21.12
N GLU A 247 -4.59 6.65 -20.76
CA GLU A 247 -3.60 7.74 -20.79
C GLU A 247 -3.44 8.42 -22.16
N PHE A 248 -3.87 7.76 -23.23
CA PHE A 248 -3.81 8.30 -24.58
C PHE A 248 -4.88 9.36 -24.86
N VAL A 249 -6.00 9.31 -24.16
CA VAL A 249 -7.16 10.20 -24.35
C VAL A 249 -7.46 11.01 -23.10
N SER A 250 -7.42 10.38 -21.92
CA SER A 250 -7.76 10.99 -20.65
C SER A 250 -6.62 11.86 -20.09
N PRO A 251 -6.87 13.08 -19.61
CA PRO A 251 -5.89 13.89 -18.92
C PRO A 251 -5.60 13.42 -17.49
N MET A 252 -6.40 12.49 -16.92
CA MET A 252 -6.42 12.15 -15.49
C MET A 252 -5.08 11.63 -14.98
N ALA A 253 -4.42 10.73 -15.71
CA ALA A 253 -3.12 10.19 -15.32
C ALA A 253 -2.08 11.31 -15.09
N TRP A 254 -2.06 12.29 -15.97
CA TRP A 254 -1.13 13.41 -15.92
C TRP A 254 -1.49 14.44 -14.86
N MET A 255 -2.80 14.71 -14.69
CA MET A 255 -3.32 15.60 -13.64
C MET A 255 -3.04 15.07 -12.23
N THR A 256 -3.11 13.77 -12.06
CA THR A 256 -2.88 13.16 -10.73
C THR A 256 -1.40 13.07 -10.39
N THR A 257 -0.52 12.97 -11.38
CA THR A 257 0.93 12.76 -11.20
C THR A 257 1.72 14.07 -11.09
N LEU A 258 1.37 15.11 -11.88
CA LEU A 258 2.11 16.37 -11.93
C LEU A 258 2.28 17.06 -10.55
N PRO A 259 1.27 17.11 -9.67
CA PRO A 259 1.44 17.73 -8.35
C PRO A 259 2.50 17.05 -7.48
N SER A 260 2.58 15.71 -7.51
CA SER A 260 3.60 14.96 -6.75
C SER A 260 5.01 15.20 -7.31
N ILE A 261 5.16 15.28 -8.63
CA ILE A 261 6.45 15.65 -9.25
C ILE A 261 6.88 17.08 -8.86
N ALA A 262 5.93 18.02 -8.87
CA ALA A 262 6.20 19.40 -8.47
C ALA A 262 6.50 19.52 -6.96
N ALA A 263 5.84 18.72 -6.12
CA ALA A 263 6.14 18.63 -4.70
C ALA A 263 7.58 18.19 -4.44
N ALA A 264 8.02 17.16 -5.13
CA ALA A 264 9.39 16.66 -5.04
C ALA A 264 10.43 17.75 -5.46
N HIS A 265 10.10 18.56 -6.47
CA HIS A 265 10.95 19.70 -6.85
C HIS A 265 11.00 20.74 -5.75
N LEU A 266 9.84 21.14 -5.21
CA LEU A 266 9.77 22.11 -4.10
C LEU A 266 10.52 21.59 -2.86
N GLU A 267 10.45 20.29 -2.57
CA GLU A 267 11.19 19.72 -1.45
C GLU A 267 12.70 19.81 -1.64
N ARG A 268 13.21 19.50 -2.84
CA ARG A 268 14.64 19.70 -3.17
C ARG A 268 15.09 21.14 -3.02
N GLU A 269 14.18 22.10 -3.23
CA GLU A 269 14.45 23.54 -3.02
C GLU A 269 14.20 24.00 -1.57
N GLY A 270 13.75 23.15 -0.67
CA GLY A 270 13.39 23.50 0.72
C GLY A 270 12.15 24.41 0.83
N LYS A 271 11.23 24.31 -0.14
CA LYS A 271 10.03 25.16 -0.27
C LYS A 271 8.72 24.38 -0.18
N LEU A 272 8.78 23.07 0.15
CA LEU A 272 7.57 22.23 0.20
C LEU A 272 6.71 22.58 1.42
N ASP A 273 5.55 23.17 1.17
CA ASP A 273 4.47 23.38 2.14
C ASP A 273 3.12 23.49 1.42
N ALA A 274 2.03 23.45 2.19
CA ALA A 274 0.67 23.54 1.64
C ALA A 274 0.39 24.84 0.89
N ALA A 275 1.00 25.97 1.31
CA ALA A 275 0.79 27.27 0.66
C ALA A 275 1.42 27.31 -0.74
N ASN A 276 2.62 26.72 -0.90
CA ASN A 276 3.30 26.62 -2.18
C ASN A 276 2.67 25.54 -3.08
N MET A 277 2.05 24.50 -2.52
CA MET A 277 1.33 23.48 -3.28
C MET A 277 -0.04 23.96 -3.79
N ALA A 278 -0.74 24.82 -3.07
CA ALA A 278 -2.09 25.27 -3.44
C ALA A 278 -2.19 25.82 -4.88
N PRO A 279 -1.31 26.72 -5.35
CA PRO A 279 -1.36 27.22 -6.74
C PRO A 279 -1.03 26.11 -7.77
N ILE A 280 -0.21 25.12 -7.44
CA ILE A 280 0.12 24.01 -8.32
C ILE A 280 -1.11 23.11 -8.50
N ILE A 281 -1.79 22.78 -7.41
CA ILE A 281 -3.02 22.01 -7.44
C ILE A 281 -4.10 22.74 -8.24
N ALA A 282 -4.26 24.05 -8.03
CA ALA A 282 -5.22 24.86 -8.79
C ALA A 282 -4.89 24.88 -10.29
N TYR A 283 -3.63 25.08 -10.67
CA TYR A 283 -3.16 25.03 -12.06
C TYR A 283 -3.46 23.64 -12.68
N THR A 284 -3.15 22.59 -11.96
CA THR A 284 -3.33 21.20 -12.46
C THR A 284 -4.81 20.87 -12.71
N ARG A 285 -5.70 21.30 -11.80
CA ARG A 285 -7.15 21.09 -11.94
C ARG A 285 -7.82 21.99 -12.97
N GLY A 286 -7.18 23.07 -13.34
CA GLY A 286 -7.71 24.07 -14.25
C GLY A 286 -7.01 24.10 -15.60
N GLU A 287 -6.04 24.98 -15.75
CA GLU A 287 -5.39 25.31 -17.02
C GLU A 287 -4.65 24.10 -17.63
N TYR A 288 -3.94 23.33 -16.81
CA TYR A 288 -3.23 22.13 -17.28
C TYR A 288 -4.19 21.09 -17.86
N ALA A 289 -5.26 20.76 -17.12
CA ALA A 289 -6.28 19.84 -17.58
C ALA A 289 -6.94 20.26 -18.90
N GLN A 290 -7.34 21.54 -18.97
CA GLN A 290 -7.96 22.10 -20.17
C GLN A 290 -7.01 22.07 -21.37
N THR A 291 -5.72 22.39 -21.16
CA THR A 291 -4.73 22.37 -22.21
C THR A 291 -4.44 20.93 -22.71
N LEU A 292 -4.38 19.95 -21.80
CA LEU A 292 -4.26 18.55 -22.17
C LEU A 292 -5.44 18.07 -23.04
N MET A 293 -6.66 18.51 -22.71
CA MET A 293 -7.87 18.18 -23.48
C MET A 293 -7.90 18.84 -24.86
N LYS A 294 -7.43 20.08 -24.97
CA LYS A 294 -7.28 20.77 -26.27
C LYS A 294 -6.16 20.16 -27.12
N GLY A 295 -5.09 19.74 -26.46
CA GLY A 295 -3.91 19.18 -27.13
C GLY A 295 -3.37 20.10 -28.20
N ARG A 296 -3.03 19.55 -29.37
CA ARG A 296 -2.45 20.32 -30.47
C ARG A 296 -3.41 21.26 -31.21
N SER A 297 -4.69 21.30 -30.82
CA SER A 297 -5.65 22.23 -31.41
C SER A 297 -5.46 23.68 -30.93
N ASP A 298 -4.69 23.88 -29.84
CA ASP A 298 -4.35 25.19 -29.29
C ASP A 298 -2.83 25.27 -29.04
N PRO A 299 -2.02 25.54 -30.08
CA PRO A 299 -0.56 25.53 -29.97
C PRO A 299 -0.01 26.55 -28.95
N ALA A 300 -0.65 27.71 -28.81
CA ALA A 300 -0.20 28.74 -27.86
C ALA A 300 -0.39 28.29 -26.39
N ALA A 301 -1.55 27.72 -26.08
CA ALA A 301 -1.79 27.14 -24.75
C ALA A 301 -0.84 25.97 -24.47
N TYR A 302 -0.57 25.15 -25.50
CA TYR A 302 0.36 24.02 -25.39
C TYR A 302 1.79 24.47 -25.06
N ASP A 303 2.32 25.48 -25.77
CA ASP A 303 3.66 26.04 -25.50
C ASP A 303 3.74 26.69 -24.10
N ALA A 304 2.69 27.37 -23.68
CA ALA A 304 2.59 27.92 -22.33
C ALA A 304 2.60 26.82 -21.25
N MET A 305 1.89 25.72 -21.50
CA MET A 305 1.88 24.54 -20.62
C MET A 305 3.28 23.92 -20.49
N ILE A 306 4.00 23.71 -21.59
CA ILE A 306 5.37 23.18 -21.56
C ILE A 306 6.27 24.05 -20.69
N LYS A 307 6.22 25.38 -20.87
CA LYS A 307 6.97 26.32 -20.05
C LYS A 307 6.59 26.20 -18.56
N LYS A 308 5.30 26.14 -18.26
CA LYS A 308 4.82 26.04 -16.88
C LYS A 308 5.21 24.73 -16.21
N VAL A 309 5.08 23.59 -16.90
CA VAL A 309 5.52 22.27 -16.40
C VAL A 309 7.04 22.27 -16.16
N THR A 310 7.83 22.86 -17.05
CA THR A 310 9.28 23.02 -16.86
C THR A 310 9.60 23.80 -15.58
N GLU A 311 8.91 24.93 -15.35
CA GLU A 311 9.06 25.74 -14.15
C GLU A 311 8.69 24.97 -12.87
N LEU A 312 7.56 24.27 -12.88
CA LEU A 312 7.05 23.53 -11.72
C LEU A 312 7.91 22.32 -11.34
N THR A 313 8.60 21.74 -12.29
CA THR A 313 9.33 20.47 -12.07
C THR A 313 10.85 20.62 -12.02
N GLY A 314 11.37 21.75 -12.52
CA GLY A 314 12.81 22.00 -12.63
C GLY A 314 13.54 21.09 -13.65
N LEU A 315 12.79 20.39 -14.49
CA LEU A 315 13.34 19.48 -15.50
C LEU A 315 13.90 20.23 -16.71
N ASP A 316 14.75 19.54 -17.49
CA ASP A 316 15.24 20.06 -18.76
C ASP A 316 14.08 20.42 -19.72
N PRO A 317 14.05 21.64 -20.26
CA PRO A 317 12.97 22.09 -21.16
C PRO A 317 12.78 21.20 -22.38
N THR A 318 13.88 20.61 -22.90
CA THR A 318 13.84 19.71 -24.05
C THR A 318 13.15 18.42 -23.70
N PHE A 319 13.44 17.87 -22.51
CA PHE A 319 12.76 16.69 -22.02
C PHE A 319 11.26 16.91 -21.83
N VAL A 320 10.86 18.01 -21.17
CA VAL A 320 9.45 18.37 -20.98
C VAL A 320 8.73 18.58 -22.30
N LYS A 321 9.38 19.23 -23.26
CA LYS A 321 8.84 19.46 -24.61
C LYS A 321 8.65 18.15 -25.37
N HIS A 322 9.64 17.23 -25.33
CA HIS A 322 9.53 15.92 -25.99
C HIS A 322 8.47 15.04 -25.35
N SER A 323 8.29 15.14 -24.03
CA SER A 323 7.22 14.45 -23.30
C SER A 323 5.84 15.08 -23.51
N GLY A 324 5.77 16.22 -24.21
CA GLY A 324 4.51 16.93 -24.41
C GLY A 324 3.87 17.45 -23.14
N GLY A 325 4.67 17.74 -22.12
CA GLY A 325 4.20 18.12 -20.78
C GLY A 325 3.52 16.98 -20.00
N ARG A 326 3.58 15.75 -20.52
CA ARG A 326 3.09 14.50 -19.90
C ARG A 326 4.30 13.73 -19.39
N LEU A 327 4.48 13.74 -18.07
CA LEU A 327 5.67 13.16 -17.43
C LEU A 327 5.37 11.74 -16.96
N GLU A 328 5.77 10.76 -17.77
CA GLU A 328 5.69 9.35 -17.39
C GLU A 328 6.63 9.11 -16.19
N THR A 329 6.14 8.38 -15.18
CA THR A 329 6.81 8.24 -13.88
C THR A 329 8.23 7.67 -13.99
N GLN A 330 8.43 6.60 -14.76
CA GLN A 330 9.76 5.98 -14.86
C GLN A 330 10.75 6.85 -15.64
N ALA A 331 10.27 7.53 -16.70
CA ALA A 331 11.07 8.48 -17.46
C ALA A 331 11.50 9.67 -16.59
N TYR A 332 10.57 10.22 -15.79
CA TYR A 332 10.85 11.28 -14.83
C TYR A 332 11.90 10.87 -13.79
N LEU A 333 11.68 9.73 -13.10
CA LEU A 333 12.56 9.26 -12.02
C LEU A 333 13.99 8.99 -12.50
N ARG A 334 14.14 8.68 -13.75
CA ARG A 334 15.44 8.52 -14.40
C ARG A 334 16.05 9.84 -14.82
N GLU A 335 15.26 10.73 -15.43
CA GLU A 335 15.75 11.99 -15.98
C GLU A 335 16.20 12.95 -14.88
N VAL A 336 15.45 13.06 -13.79
CA VAL A 336 15.73 14.02 -12.72
C VAL A 336 17.10 13.82 -12.05
N TYR A 337 17.62 12.58 -12.01
CA TYR A 337 18.92 12.25 -11.39
C TYR A 337 19.94 11.71 -12.39
N ARG A 338 19.68 11.84 -13.68
CA ARG A 338 20.52 11.27 -14.74
C ARG A 338 21.96 11.78 -14.71
N SER A 339 22.14 13.07 -14.47
CA SER A 339 23.46 13.70 -14.39
C SER A 339 24.32 13.17 -13.23
N GLU A 340 23.68 12.62 -12.21
CA GLU A 340 24.31 12.04 -11.03
C GLU A 340 24.56 10.53 -11.18
N GLY A 341 24.08 9.89 -12.25
CA GLY A 341 24.14 8.44 -12.44
C GLY A 341 23.21 7.69 -11.46
N ARG A 342 22.13 8.32 -10.99
CA ARG A 342 21.22 7.79 -9.99
C ARG A 342 19.79 7.66 -10.56
N LEU A 343 18.97 6.91 -9.84
CA LEU A 343 17.54 6.72 -10.10
C LEU A 343 16.73 7.13 -8.86
N GLY A 344 15.61 7.78 -9.06
CA GLY A 344 14.61 8.01 -8.02
C GLY A 344 13.72 6.78 -7.77
N SER A 345 13.07 6.73 -6.62
CA SER A 345 12.06 5.74 -6.30
C SER A 345 10.65 6.25 -6.62
N ARG A 346 9.78 5.39 -7.13
CA ARG A 346 8.36 5.75 -7.28
C ARG A 346 7.63 5.91 -5.95
N TYR A 347 8.18 5.32 -4.88
CA TYR A 347 7.61 5.39 -3.53
C TYR A 347 8.03 6.67 -2.78
N ASP A 348 9.15 7.29 -3.15
CA ASP A 348 9.57 8.62 -2.71
C ASP A 348 10.53 9.14 -3.77
N SER A 349 10.09 10.08 -4.59
CA SER A 349 10.85 10.48 -5.78
C SER A 349 12.16 11.22 -5.44
N ASN A 350 12.34 11.65 -4.20
CA ASN A 350 13.58 12.24 -3.68
C ASN A 350 14.53 11.20 -3.03
N PHE A 351 14.07 9.97 -2.84
CA PHE A 351 14.97 8.87 -2.46
C PHE A 351 15.65 8.28 -3.69
N THR A 352 16.98 8.19 -3.67
CA THR A 352 17.75 7.79 -4.85
C THR A 352 18.72 6.64 -4.58
N ALA A 353 19.00 5.83 -5.59
CA ALA A 353 20.09 4.85 -5.60
C ALA A 353 20.87 4.93 -6.91
N TRP A 354 22.05 4.29 -6.96
CA TRP A 354 22.83 4.20 -8.19
C TRP A 354 22.07 3.48 -9.29
N ASP A 355 22.09 4.03 -10.52
CA ASP A 355 21.59 3.33 -11.70
C ASP A 355 22.59 2.24 -12.10
N PRO A 356 22.27 0.94 -11.95
CA PRO A 356 23.20 -0.12 -12.36
C PRO A 356 23.33 -0.27 -13.88
N PHE A 357 22.43 0.40 -14.67
CA PHE A 357 22.39 0.31 -16.13
C PHE A 357 22.24 1.70 -16.79
N PRO A 358 23.16 2.67 -16.51
CA PRO A 358 22.98 4.07 -16.97
C PRO A 358 22.97 4.21 -18.51
N TYR A 359 23.49 3.22 -19.22
CA TYR A 359 23.49 3.14 -20.69
C TYR A 359 22.17 2.62 -21.28
N ALA A 360 21.28 2.03 -20.46
CA ALA A 360 20.03 1.46 -20.98
C ALA A 360 19.02 2.57 -21.32
N PRO A 361 18.18 2.41 -22.36
CA PRO A 361 17.17 3.41 -22.74
C PRO A 361 16.03 3.50 -21.74
N HIS A 362 15.79 2.46 -20.94
CA HIS A 362 14.74 2.39 -19.90
C HIS A 362 15.29 1.76 -18.64
N GLN A 363 14.61 1.97 -17.51
CA GLN A 363 14.97 1.37 -16.23
C GLN A 363 14.88 -0.17 -16.31
N ARG A 364 15.93 -0.85 -15.83
CA ARG A 364 16.02 -2.32 -15.76
C ARG A 364 16.14 -2.85 -14.34
N SER A 365 16.39 -1.99 -13.37
CA SER A 365 16.46 -2.35 -11.96
C SER A 365 15.08 -2.29 -11.31
N GLY A 366 14.92 -2.99 -10.18
CA GLY A 366 13.78 -2.80 -9.30
C GLY A 366 13.79 -1.42 -8.62
N ASP A 367 12.75 -1.14 -7.85
CA ASP A 367 12.64 0.13 -7.14
C ASP A 367 13.69 0.26 -6.03
N PRO A 368 14.39 1.41 -5.92
CA PRO A 368 15.43 1.65 -4.93
C PRO A 368 14.99 1.42 -3.48
N ILE A 369 13.84 1.92 -3.08
CA ILE A 369 13.34 1.77 -1.71
C ILE A 369 13.04 0.30 -1.42
N LEU A 370 12.24 -0.38 -2.25
CA LEU A 370 11.88 -1.78 -2.01
C LEU A 370 13.12 -2.68 -1.94
N ASN A 371 14.09 -2.49 -2.85
CA ASN A 371 15.33 -3.24 -2.83
C ASN A 371 16.13 -3.02 -1.53
N GLY A 372 16.06 -1.82 -0.96
CA GLY A 372 16.77 -1.48 0.28
C GLY A 372 16.10 -2.04 1.54
N ILE A 373 14.76 -2.05 1.61
CA ILE A 373 14.05 -2.33 2.87
C ILE A 373 13.61 -3.79 3.06
N ILE A 374 13.47 -4.58 1.99
CA ILE A 374 12.96 -5.97 2.09
C ILE A 374 13.85 -6.84 2.99
N ALA A 375 15.17 -6.83 2.78
CA ALA A 375 16.09 -7.70 3.51
C ALA A 375 16.17 -7.36 5.02
N PRO A 376 16.39 -6.11 5.43
CA PRO A 376 16.43 -5.77 6.86
C PRO A 376 15.06 -5.96 7.55
N THR A 377 13.94 -5.63 6.88
CA THR A 377 12.59 -5.83 7.42
C THR A 377 12.30 -7.33 7.62
N THR A 378 12.66 -8.17 6.65
CA THR A 378 12.55 -9.65 6.78
C THR A 378 13.36 -10.14 7.97
N THR A 379 14.63 -9.72 8.08
CA THR A 379 15.52 -10.12 9.16
C THR A 379 14.99 -9.73 10.52
N ALA A 380 14.52 -8.49 10.66
CA ALA A 380 13.96 -7.97 11.90
C ALA A 380 12.69 -8.74 12.32
N MET A 381 11.78 -8.98 11.37
CA MET A 381 10.52 -9.70 11.66
C MET A 381 10.77 -11.16 12.02
N VAL A 382 11.63 -11.86 11.28
CA VAL A 382 11.99 -13.25 11.60
C VAL A 382 12.64 -13.34 12.99
N HIS A 383 13.60 -12.44 13.30
CA HIS A 383 14.18 -12.38 14.63
C HIS A 383 13.15 -12.12 15.72
N PHE A 384 12.28 -11.14 15.51
CA PHE A 384 11.22 -10.78 16.45
C PHE A 384 10.30 -11.97 16.75
N VAL A 385 9.76 -12.59 15.70
CA VAL A 385 8.80 -13.68 15.83
C VAL A 385 9.44 -14.92 16.47
N THR A 386 10.67 -15.28 16.04
CA THR A 386 11.29 -16.54 16.46
C THR A 386 12.06 -16.45 17.77
N GLN A 387 12.78 -15.33 18.01
CA GLN A 387 13.65 -15.20 19.18
C GLN A 387 12.98 -14.41 20.31
N ILE A 388 12.21 -13.37 19.99
CA ILE A 388 11.58 -12.53 21.01
C ILE A 388 10.24 -13.12 21.44
N VAL A 389 9.34 -13.45 20.49
CA VAL A 389 8.02 -14.03 20.81
C VAL A 389 8.10 -15.54 21.08
N GLY A 390 9.05 -16.23 20.42
CA GLY A 390 9.24 -17.67 20.58
C GLY A 390 8.35 -18.52 19.66
N TRP A 391 7.74 -17.94 18.64
CA TRP A 391 6.96 -18.67 17.64
C TRP A 391 7.91 -19.16 16.53
N LYS A 392 8.38 -20.40 16.64
CA LYS A 392 9.43 -20.96 15.77
C LYS A 392 8.80 -21.78 14.64
N TYR A 393 9.08 -21.39 13.41
CA TYR A 393 8.68 -22.07 12.18
C TYR A 393 9.81 -22.04 11.16
N ASP A 394 10.10 -23.16 10.52
CA ASP A 394 11.21 -23.31 9.55
C ASP A 394 10.84 -22.88 8.12
N GLY A 395 9.74 -22.19 7.92
CA GLY A 395 9.33 -21.63 6.63
C GLY A 395 9.99 -20.28 6.36
N GLN A 396 10.09 -19.94 5.08
CA GLN A 396 10.54 -18.61 4.66
C GLN A 396 9.46 -17.57 4.95
N TYR A 397 9.84 -16.45 5.57
CA TYR A 397 8.97 -15.28 5.71
C TYR A 397 8.92 -14.49 4.40
N GLN A 398 7.73 -14.33 3.83
CA GLN A 398 7.49 -13.65 2.57
C GLN A 398 7.12 -12.17 2.82
N THR A 399 8.13 -11.31 3.03
CA THR A 399 7.92 -9.87 3.24
C THR A 399 7.21 -9.23 2.06
N LEU A 400 7.64 -9.57 0.84
CA LEU A 400 6.98 -9.19 -0.41
C LEU A 400 7.07 -10.36 -1.40
N ASN A 401 5.94 -10.97 -1.69
CA ASN A 401 5.84 -12.10 -2.61
C ASN A 401 5.36 -11.66 -3.99
N TYR A 402 6.29 -11.43 -4.89
CA TYR A 402 5.99 -11.05 -6.28
C TYR A 402 5.19 -12.11 -7.07
N LYS A 403 5.20 -13.39 -6.61
CA LYS A 403 4.37 -14.45 -7.24
C LYS A 403 2.90 -14.15 -7.08
N VAL A 404 2.47 -13.66 -5.90
CA VAL A 404 1.08 -13.28 -5.65
C VAL A 404 0.65 -12.18 -6.63
N GLY A 405 1.43 -11.10 -6.76
CA GLY A 405 1.10 -10.02 -7.69
C GLY A 405 1.03 -10.46 -9.17
N ARG A 406 1.88 -11.43 -9.59
CA ARG A 406 1.82 -11.98 -10.95
C ARG A 406 0.64 -12.91 -11.20
N LEU A 407 0.12 -13.56 -10.16
CA LEU A 407 -1.03 -14.47 -10.23
C LEU A 407 -2.35 -13.74 -9.95
N TRP A 408 -2.26 -12.49 -9.50
CA TRP A 408 -3.44 -11.67 -9.24
C TRP A 408 -4.25 -11.48 -10.51
N HIS A 409 -5.54 -11.65 -10.42
CA HIS A 409 -6.46 -11.43 -11.53
C HIS A 409 -7.66 -10.62 -11.01
N ASP A 410 -8.24 -9.84 -11.90
CA ASP A 410 -9.50 -9.17 -11.62
C ASP A 410 -10.63 -10.15 -11.98
N ASP A 411 -11.65 -10.18 -11.15
CA ASP A 411 -12.88 -10.90 -11.47
C ASP A 411 -13.61 -10.15 -12.60
N ASP A 412 -14.25 -10.88 -13.52
CA ASP A 412 -14.85 -10.31 -14.75
C ASP A 412 -15.85 -9.17 -14.47
N ASP A 413 -16.49 -9.18 -13.30
CA ASP A 413 -17.45 -8.16 -12.84
C ASP A 413 -16.89 -7.27 -11.71
N ALA A 414 -15.60 -7.38 -11.37
CA ALA A 414 -15.03 -6.62 -10.26
C ALA A 414 -14.97 -5.14 -10.59
N GLU A 415 -15.57 -4.32 -9.74
CA GLU A 415 -15.31 -2.89 -9.76
C GLU A 415 -13.84 -2.62 -9.50
N GLN A 416 -13.20 -1.91 -10.40
CA GLN A 416 -11.76 -1.73 -10.37
C GLN A 416 -11.27 -0.82 -9.23
N GLY A 417 -12.14 0.04 -8.66
CA GLY A 417 -11.81 0.94 -7.56
C GLY A 417 -12.51 0.58 -6.24
N SER A 418 -12.10 1.19 -5.14
CA SER A 418 -12.75 1.07 -3.82
C SER A 418 -13.49 2.33 -3.35
N VAL A 419 -13.57 3.34 -4.21
CA VAL A 419 -14.27 4.61 -3.92
C VAL A 419 -15.76 4.38 -3.70
N LYS A 420 -16.39 3.44 -4.42
CA LYS A 420 -17.81 3.10 -4.23
C LYS A 420 -18.04 2.56 -2.82
N GLN A 421 -17.28 1.56 -2.39
CA GLN A 421 -17.41 0.96 -1.06
C GLN A 421 -17.10 1.97 0.05
N LEU A 422 -16.14 2.88 -0.18
CA LEU A 422 -15.89 4.01 0.72
C LEU A 422 -17.14 4.87 0.89
N ARG A 423 -17.78 5.27 -0.22
CA ARG A 423 -19.01 6.09 -0.23
C ARG A 423 -20.15 5.38 0.47
N GLU A 424 -20.36 4.11 0.16
CA GLU A 424 -21.44 3.29 0.73
C GLU A 424 -21.24 3.07 2.24
N ALA A 425 -20.03 2.75 2.68
CA ALA A 425 -19.73 2.59 4.09
C ALA A 425 -19.96 3.88 4.89
N VAL A 426 -19.52 5.03 4.36
CA VAL A 426 -19.74 6.35 4.99
C VAL A 426 -21.22 6.76 4.98
N ALA A 427 -21.96 6.41 3.92
CA ALA A 427 -23.39 6.69 3.84
C ALA A 427 -24.23 5.85 4.82
N ASN A 428 -23.80 4.61 5.04
CA ASN A 428 -24.50 3.67 5.94
C ASN A 428 -24.27 3.95 7.43
N ASP A 429 -23.22 4.70 7.78
CA ASP A 429 -22.89 5.01 9.17
C ASP A 429 -22.47 6.47 9.35
N SER A 430 -23.31 7.26 10.01
CA SER A 430 -23.06 8.67 10.26
C SER A 430 -21.89 8.94 11.23
N ASN A 431 -21.46 7.95 11.99
CA ASN A 431 -20.34 8.04 12.92
C ASN A 431 -19.01 7.61 12.31
N LEU A 432 -19.03 6.85 11.21
CA LEU A 432 -17.80 6.37 10.57
C LEU A 432 -16.94 7.57 10.11
N ARG A 433 -15.68 7.57 10.55
CA ARG A 433 -14.69 8.59 10.19
C ARG A 433 -13.55 8.00 9.40
N VAL A 434 -13.03 8.75 8.45
CA VAL A 434 -11.98 8.30 7.54
C VAL A 434 -10.90 9.36 7.44
N LEU A 435 -9.66 8.97 7.70
CA LEU A 435 -8.46 9.74 7.39
C LEU A 435 -7.72 9.06 6.25
N ILE A 436 -7.55 9.78 5.16
CA ILE A 436 -6.70 9.37 4.04
C ILE A 436 -5.43 10.21 4.13
N ALA A 437 -4.30 9.55 4.31
CA ALA A 437 -3.00 10.16 4.53
C ALA A 437 -2.05 9.84 3.37
N HIS A 438 -1.41 10.87 2.80
CA HIS A 438 -0.47 10.71 1.69
C HIS A 438 0.84 11.45 1.95
N GLY A 439 1.92 10.95 1.36
CA GLY A 439 3.12 11.76 1.13
C GLY A 439 2.98 12.58 -0.15
N TRP A 440 3.50 13.81 -0.12
CA TRP A 440 3.44 14.71 -1.28
C TRP A 440 4.14 14.14 -2.52
N ASP A 441 5.28 13.43 -2.33
CA ASP A 441 6.18 12.98 -3.39
C ASP A 441 5.88 11.56 -3.89
N ASP A 442 4.80 10.96 -3.42
CA ASP A 442 4.39 9.61 -3.82
C ASP A 442 3.96 9.59 -5.30
N LEU A 443 4.67 8.80 -6.10
CA LEU A 443 4.34 8.52 -7.50
C LEU A 443 3.80 7.10 -7.72
N SER A 444 3.72 6.31 -6.63
CA SER A 444 3.06 5.00 -6.65
C SER A 444 1.55 5.13 -6.47
N CYS A 445 1.13 5.98 -5.52
CA CYS A 445 -0.26 6.33 -5.26
C CYS A 445 -0.37 7.85 -5.05
N PRO A 446 -0.30 8.65 -6.12
CA PRO A 446 -0.34 10.10 -6.01
C PRO A 446 -1.56 10.61 -5.25
N PHE A 447 -1.34 11.54 -4.32
CA PHE A 447 -2.37 12.07 -3.41
C PHE A 447 -3.59 12.66 -4.13
N MET A 448 -3.37 13.24 -5.31
CA MET A 448 -4.44 13.87 -6.09
C MET A 448 -5.56 12.90 -6.48
N VAL A 449 -5.30 11.62 -6.58
CA VAL A 449 -6.36 10.60 -6.82
C VAL A 449 -7.36 10.62 -5.67
N SER A 450 -6.87 10.58 -4.43
CA SER A 450 -7.72 10.63 -3.24
C SER A 450 -8.42 11.98 -3.06
N VAL A 451 -7.73 13.09 -3.33
CA VAL A 451 -8.33 14.43 -3.32
C VAL A 451 -9.50 14.52 -4.29
N LEU A 452 -9.30 14.08 -5.54
CA LEU A 452 -10.37 14.10 -6.54
C LEU A 452 -11.52 13.16 -6.17
N ALA A 453 -11.22 11.97 -5.64
CA ALA A 453 -12.25 11.01 -5.21
C ALA A 453 -13.13 11.58 -4.08
N VAL A 454 -12.51 12.19 -3.06
CA VAL A 454 -13.23 12.78 -1.91
C VAL A 454 -14.01 14.03 -2.32
N ASP A 455 -13.45 14.90 -3.15
CA ASP A 455 -14.13 16.10 -3.68
C ASP A 455 -15.40 15.75 -4.50
N GLN A 456 -15.48 14.56 -5.08
CA GLN A 456 -16.66 14.08 -5.80
C GLN A 456 -17.66 13.33 -4.89
N MET A 457 -17.36 13.17 -3.59
CA MET A 457 -18.31 12.53 -2.66
C MET A 457 -19.43 13.51 -2.26
N PRO A 458 -20.66 13.04 -2.12
CA PRO A 458 -21.71 13.81 -1.46
C PRO A 458 -21.31 14.15 -0.02
N ALA A 459 -21.81 15.28 0.51
CA ALA A 459 -21.51 15.72 1.87
C ALA A 459 -21.95 14.71 2.97
N MET A 460 -23.02 13.97 2.74
CA MET A 460 -23.57 12.93 3.64
C MET A 460 -23.67 13.39 5.09
N GLY A 461 -24.17 14.60 5.31
CA GLY A 461 -24.28 15.27 6.60
C GLY A 461 -23.03 16.10 6.92
N ASP A 462 -22.06 15.53 7.59
CA ASP A 462 -20.78 16.19 7.94
C ASP A 462 -19.67 15.79 6.96
N PRO A 463 -19.27 16.65 6.01
CA PRO A 463 -18.22 16.33 5.03
C PRO A 463 -16.84 16.17 5.68
N THR A 464 -16.65 16.67 6.90
CA THR A 464 -15.35 16.54 7.60
C THR A 464 -15.08 15.12 8.14
N ARG A 465 -16.05 14.22 7.98
CA ARG A 465 -15.87 12.82 8.35
C ARG A 465 -14.88 12.07 7.46
N VAL A 466 -14.69 12.53 6.22
CA VAL A 466 -13.70 11.98 5.29
C VAL A 466 -12.70 13.10 4.98
N GLN A 467 -11.46 12.92 5.40
CA GLN A 467 -10.40 13.92 5.24
C GLN A 467 -9.24 13.32 4.46
N VAL A 468 -8.67 14.13 3.56
CA VAL A 468 -7.36 13.85 2.94
C VAL A 468 -6.36 14.77 3.58
N LYS A 469 -5.20 14.23 3.97
CA LYS A 469 -4.07 15.00 4.51
C LYS A 469 -2.78 14.55 3.88
N GLU A 470 -1.94 15.52 3.57
CA GLU A 470 -0.66 15.32 2.92
C GLU A 470 0.48 15.70 3.86
N TYR A 471 1.56 14.93 3.80
CA TYR A 471 2.74 15.06 4.64
C TYR A 471 4.02 15.12 3.78
N PRO A 472 5.10 15.77 4.23
CA PRO A 472 6.38 15.68 3.55
C PRO A 472 6.85 14.24 3.39
N GLY A 473 7.31 13.87 2.19
CA GLY A 473 7.77 12.52 1.85
C GLY A 473 6.90 11.81 0.84
N GLY A 474 7.24 10.55 0.58
CA GLY A 474 6.56 9.72 -0.39
C GLY A 474 5.56 8.73 0.20
N HIS A 475 5.45 7.55 -0.39
CA HIS A 475 4.49 6.49 -0.05
C HIS A 475 4.55 6.08 1.42
N MET A 476 5.76 5.95 1.95
CA MET A 476 6.05 5.66 3.36
C MET A 476 6.48 6.94 4.09
N PHE A 477 5.69 8.02 3.98
CA PHE A 477 5.97 9.34 4.57
C PHE A 477 6.24 9.26 6.09
N TYR A 478 5.66 8.30 6.76
CA TYR A 478 5.86 8.01 8.20
C TYR A 478 7.29 7.56 8.54
N ALA A 479 8.11 7.19 7.56
CA ALA A 479 9.55 6.94 7.79
C ALA A 479 10.32 8.22 8.12
N ARG A 480 9.73 9.40 7.89
CA ARG A 480 10.30 10.71 8.25
C ARG A 480 9.73 11.16 9.60
N ALA A 481 10.60 11.34 10.59
CA ALA A 481 10.18 11.64 11.98
C ALA A 481 9.21 12.83 12.11
N THR A 482 9.39 13.89 11.31
CA THR A 482 8.49 15.05 11.32
C THR A 482 7.10 14.71 10.79
N SER A 483 7.01 13.98 9.70
CA SER A 483 5.76 13.56 9.07
C SER A 483 5.04 12.54 9.95
N ASP A 484 5.78 11.61 10.55
CA ASP A 484 5.26 10.61 11.49
C ASP A 484 4.60 11.28 12.71
N ALA A 485 5.27 12.25 13.33
CA ALA A 485 4.72 12.98 14.47
C ALA A 485 3.43 13.76 14.13
N MET A 486 3.36 14.37 12.93
CA MET A 486 2.15 15.03 12.44
C MET A 486 1.03 14.02 12.21
N PHE A 487 1.35 12.91 11.55
CA PHE A 487 0.39 11.87 11.22
C PHE A 487 -0.21 11.21 12.45
N VAL A 488 0.62 10.82 13.43
CA VAL A 488 0.12 10.22 14.69
C VAL A 488 -0.84 11.15 15.43
N LYS A 489 -0.56 12.45 15.46
CA LYS A 489 -1.45 13.46 16.04
C LYS A 489 -2.81 13.49 15.32
N ASP A 490 -2.81 13.46 14.00
CA ASP A 490 -4.05 13.46 13.21
C ASP A 490 -4.84 12.17 13.38
N VAL A 491 -4.17 11.03 13.46
CA VAL A 491 -4.81 9.74 13.76
C VAL A 491 -5.40 9.74 15.16
N HIS A 492 -4.64 10.18 16.17
CA HIS A 492 -5.15 10.25 17.54
C HIS A 492 -6.44 11.09 17.63
N ALA A 493 -6.48 12.23 16.95
CA ALA A 493 -7.67 13.07 16.87
C ALA A 493 -8.89 12.38 16.22
N LEU A 494 -8.67 11.38 15.35
CA LEU A 494 -9.76 10.57 14.79
C LEU A 494 -10.34 9.63 15.86
N PHE A 495 -9.50 9.06 16.73
CA PHE A 495 -9.93 8.16 17.80
C PHE A 495 -10.62 8.92 18.97
N GLU A 496 -10.26 10.17 19.23
CA GLU A 496 -10.87 10.98 20.31
C GLU A 496 -12.31 11.45 20.01
N LYS A 497 -12.73 11.39 18.76
CA LYS A 497 -14.06 11.85 18.30
C LYS A 497 -15.16 10.78 18.45
N HIS A 498 -14.85 9.65 19.09
CA HIS A 498 -15.75 8.53 19.36
C HIS A 498 -15.96 8.31 20.88
#